data_f519bc7bd3ef0d8108f4ee9ec1961d4e
#
_entry.id   f519bc7bd3ef0d8108f4ee9ec1961d4e
#
_cell.length_a   1.000
_cell.length_b   1.000
_cell.length_c   1.000
_cell.angle_alpha   90.00
_cell.angle_beta   90.00
_cell.angle_gamma   90.00
#
_symmetry.space_group_name_H-M   'P 1'
#
loop_
_entity.id
_entity.type
_entity.pdbx_description
1 polymer ?
#
loop_
_entity_poly.entity_id
_entity_poly.type
_entity_poly.pdbx_seq_one_letter_code
_entity_poly.pdbx_strand_id
1 'polypeptide(L)'
;CIAEDLVEAFYKAWLATDQTIGEKKLLLSIADSYKMKLLPWIKQLDEKGWLIYSTEGTHQFLSQHGIASYFVNKTSEAKKPNIKDLITQRKIAGIINIPSSSTGLQQTDGFLIRRLAIDHHIPLITNAQIAQIILQCLVSLWGKELSVESWQSLVGKNN
;
A
#
# COMPACT_ATOMS: atom_id res chain seq x y z
N CYS A 1 3.24 -19.99 -5.68
CA CYS A 1 3.35 -20.21 -4.22
C CYS A 1 2.21 -21.08 -3.74
N ILE A 2 2.50 -21.95 -2.83
CA ILE A 2 1.52 -22.86 -2.22
C ILE A 2 1.18 -22.33 -0.84
N ALA A 3 -0.12 -22.19 -0.53
CA ALA A 3 -0.63 -21.69 0.75
C ALA A 3 -2.06 -22.16 0.98
N GLU A 4 -2.57 -22.00 2.20
CA GLU A 4 -3.91 -22.43 2.58
C GLU A 4 -4.99 -21.51 2.00
N ASP A 5 -4.67 -20.22 1.81
CA ASP A 5 -5.60 -19.24 1.24
C ASP A 5 -4.92 -18.30 0.22
N LEU A 6 -5.75 -17.51 -0.47
CA LEU A 6 -5.31 -16.59 -1.50
C LEU A 6 -4.41 -15.47 -0.94
N VAL A 7 -4.69 -14.98 0.26
CA VAL A 7 -3.95 -13.86 0.87
C VAL A 7 -2.53 -14.29 1.20
N GLU A 8 -2.38 -15.47 1.80
CA GLU A 8 -1.06 -16.06 2.10
C GLU A 8 -0.30 -16.40 0.81
N ALA A 9 -0.95 -17.03 -0.18
CA ALA A 9 -0.34 -17.35 -1.46
C ALA A 9 0.17 -16.09 -2.16
N PHE A 10 -0.65 -15.06 -2.18
CA PHE A 10 -0.29 -13.77 -2.77
C PHE A 10 0.88 -13.12 -2.02
N TYR A 11 0.85 -13.12 -0.69
CA TYR A 11 1.91 -12.52 0.12
C TYR A 11 3.25 -13.22 -0.07
N LYS A 12 3.28 -14.57 -0.08
CA LYS A 12 4.48 -15.36 -0.40
C LYS A 12 5.04 -15.03 -1.78
N ALA A 13 4.16 -14.94 -2.80
CA ALA A 13 4.56 -14.58 -4.15
C ALA A 13 5.13 -13.15 -4.20
N TRP A 14 4.51 -12.21 -3.50
CA TRP A 14 4.95 -10.82 -3.45
C TRP A 14 6.31 -10.68 -2.75
N LEU A 15 6.52 -11.34 -1.62
CA LEU A 15 7.82 -11.34 -0.93
C LEU A 15 8.96 -11.87 -1.82
N ALA A 16 8.68 -12.79 -2.73
CA ALA A 16 9.66 -13.31 -3.68
C ALA A 16 10.06 -12.32 -4.79
N THR A 17 9.41 -11.16 -4.90
CA THR A 17 9.70 -10.15 -5.93
C THR A 17 10.69 -9.07 -5.46
N ASP A 18 11.25 -9.16 -4.28
CA ASP A 18 12.06 -8.11 -3.63
C ASP A 18 11.34 -6.76 -3.41
N GLN A 19 10.04 -6.71 -3.68
CA GLN A 19 9.16 -5.54 -3.54
C GLN A 19 8.46 -5.57 -2.18
N THR A 20 9.22 -5.55 -1.09
CA THR A 20 8.66 -5.70 0.26
C THR A 20 8.47 -4.36 0.96
N ILE A 21 7.40 -4.24 1.77
CA ILE A 21 7.19 -3.11 2.67
C ILE A 21 7.84 -3.47 4.02
N GLY A 22 9.07 -2.99 4.24
CA GLY A 22 9.89 -3.36 5.39
C GLY A 22 9.57 -2.61 6.68
N GLU A 23 8.82 -1.51 6.62
CA GLU A 23 8.46 -0.69 7.79
C GLU A 23 6.97 -0.34 7.76
N LYS A 24 6.39 -0.09 8.94
CA LYS A 24 4.97 0.32 9.09
C LYS A 24 4.72 1.78 8.67
N LYS A 25 5.05 2.12 7.42
CA LYS A 25 4.95 3.48 6.88
C LYS A 25 4.40 3.47 5.46
N LEU A 26 3.17 3.90 5.25
CA LEU A 26 2.49 3.93 3.94
C LEU A 26 2.11 5.34 3.52
N LEU A 27 2.23 5.60 2.22
CA LEU A 27 1.60 6.75 1.57
C LEU A 27 0.35 6.29 0.83
N LEU A 28 -0.79 6.92 1.13
CA LEU A 28 -2.08 6.64 0.51
C LEU A 28 -2.55 7.85 -0.32
N SER A 29 -2.83 7.61 -1.60
CA SER A 29 -3.47 8.53 -2.51
C SER A 29 -4.54 7.76 -3.27
N ILE A 30 -5.80 7.85 -2.83
CA ILE A 30 -6.87 6.96 -3.27
C ILE A 30 -8.02 7.76 -3.86
N ALA A 31 -8.43 7.41 -5.07
CA ALA A 31 -9.63 7.98 -5.71
C ALA A 31 -10.89 7.68 -4.91
N ASP A 32 -11.84 8.62 -4.90
CA ASP A 32 -13.05 8.58 -4.05
C ASP A 32 -13.86 7.29 -4.23
N SER A 33 -13.96 6.79 -5.46
CA SER A 33 -14.68 5.56 -5.78
C SER A 33 -14.15 4.29 -5.09
N TYR A 34 -12.93 4.31 -4.57
CA TYR A 34 -12.30 3.15 -3.93
C TYR A 34 -12.08 3.31 -2.43
N LYS A 35 -12.23 4.52 -1.88
CA LYS A 35 -11.97 4.82 -0.47
C LYS A 35 -12.78 3.95 0.49
N MET A 36 -14.09 3.87 0.28
CA MET A 36 -14.97 3.05 1.13
C MET A 36 -14.62 1.57 1.09
N LYS A 37 -14.21 1.05 -0.07
CA LYS A 37 -13.84 -0.35 -0.24
C LYS A 37 -12.56 -0.72 0.55
N LEU A 38 -11.61 0.20 0.63
CA LEU A 38 -10.32 -0.03 1.30
C LEU A 38 -10.34 0.37 2.79
N LEU A 39 -11.33 1.15 3.21
CA LEU A 39 -11.44 1.69 4.56
C LEU A 39 -11.30 0.65 5.68
N PRO A 40 -11.95 -0.53 5.64
CA PRO A 40 -11.85 -1.51 6.72
C PRO A 40 -10.42 -1.99 6.98
N TRP A 41 -9.62 -2.12 5.92
CA TRP A 41 -8.23 -2.55 6.02
C TRP A 41 -7.31 -1.43 6.48
N ILE A 42 -7.55 -0.20 6.01
CA ILE A 42 -6.79 0.98 6.45
C ILE A 42 -7.01 1.22 7.94
N LYS A 43 -8.25 1.06 8.43
CA LYS A 43 -8.56 1.17 9.86
C LYS A 43 -7.79 0.14 10.69
N GLN A 44 -7.74 -1.11 10.27
CA GLN A 44 -6.98 -2.15 10.96
C GLN A 44 -5.47 -1.89 10.93
N LEU A 45 -4.93 -1.27 9.88
CA LEU A 45 -3.53 -0.85 9.86
C LEU A 45 -3.25 0.26 10.90
N ASP A 46 -4.13 1.25 10.99
CA ASP A 46 -4.04 2.31 12.00
C ASP A 46 -4.06 1.73 13.42
N GLU A 47 -5.00 0.82 13.72
CA GLU A 47 -5.09 0.09 14.99
C GLU A 47 -3.83 -0.75 15.30
N LYS A 48 -3.10 -1.20 14.27
CA LYS A 48 -1.81 -1.92 14.39
C LYS A 48 -0.58 -1.00 14.42
N GLY A 49 -0.79 0.31 14.52
CA GLY A 49 0.26 1.31 14.67
C GLY A 49 1.03 1.60 13.39
N TRP A 50 0.39 1.49 12.21
CA TRP A 50 0.98 1.95 10.96
C TRP A 50 0.94 3.47 10.86
N LEU A 51 2.04 4.09 10.44
CA LEU A 51 2.09 5.50 10.09
C LEU A 51 1.54 5.69 8.68
N ILE A 52 0.42 6.41 8.59
CA ILE A 52 -0.27 6.66 7.33
C ILE A 52 -0.03 8.10 6.90
N TYR A 53 0.63 8.29 5.79
CA TYR A 53 0.71 9.56 5.07
C TYR A 53 -0.37 9.59 3.99
N SER A 54 -0.99 10.74 3.75
CA SER A 54 -2.08 10.80 2.77
C SER A 54 -2.17 12.14 2.07
N THR A 55 -2.57 12.11 0.79
CA THR A 55 -2.90 13.32 0.03
C THR A 55 -4.23 13.90 0.50
N GLU A 56 -4.48 15.18 0.22
CA GLU A 56 -5.57 15.99 0.77
C GLU A 56 -6.93 15.26 0.80
N GLY A 57 -7.45 14.83 -0.34
CA GLY A 57 -8.76 14.18 -0.40
C GLY A 57 -8.80 12.82 0.33
N THR A 58 -7.68 12.11 0.42
CA THR A 58 -7.58 10.88 1.21
C THR A 58 -7.48 11.21 2.70
N HIS A 59 -6.70 12.23 3.06
CA HIS A 59 -6.56 12.69 4.45
C HIS A 59 -7.90 13.13 5.05
N GLN A 60 -8.64 13.97 4.33
CA GLN A 60 -9.97 14.41 4.75
C GLN A 60 -10.92 13.23 4.97
N PHE A 61 -10.95 12.29 4.03
CA PHE A 61 -11.76 11.07 4.15
C PHE A 61 -11.38 10.23 5.37
N LEU A 62 -10.11 9.97 5.60
CA LEU A 62 -9.63 9.18 6.75
C LEU A 62 -9.97 9.88 8.08
N SER A 63 -9.77 11.18 8.16
CA SER A 63 -10.11 11.98 9.36
C SER A 63 -11.60 11.91 9.69
N GLN A 64 -12.49 11.96 8.68
CA GLN A 64 -13.94 11.81 8.88
C GLN A 64 -14.33 10.43 9.44
N HIS A 65 -13.47 9.42 9.24
CA HIS A 65 -13.69 8.06 9.74
C HIS A 65 -12.86 7.73 10.98
N GLY A 66 -12.27 8.74 11.64
CA GLY A 66 -11.51 8.60 12.87
C GLY A 66 -10.15 7.91 12.72
N ILE A 67 -9.60 7.89 11.52
CA ILE A 67 -8.29 7.30 11.23
C ILE A 67 -7.23 8.40 11.19
N ALA A 68 -6.17 8.24 11.99
CA ALA A 68 -5.06 9.18 12.03
C ALA A 68 -4.21 9.08 10.74
N SER A 69 -3.93 10.21 10.11
CA SER A 69 -3.00 10.28 9.00
C SER A 69 -2.27 11.62 8.94
N TYR A 70 -1.07 11.61 8.37
CA TYR A 70 -0.27 12.80 8.15
C TYR A 70 -0.53 13.35 6.76
N PHE A 71 -1.02 14.58 6.68
CA PHE A 71 -1.27 15.25 5.41
C PHE A 71 0.04 15.50 4.66
N VAL A 72 0.03 15.25 3.36
CA VAL A 72 1.16 15.48 2.45
C VAL A 72 0.70 16.17 1.17
N ASN A 73 1.40 17.24 0.81
CA ASN A 73 1.15 17.93 -0.44
C ASN A 73 1.56 17.09 -1.66
N LYS A 74 0.87 17.28 -2.77
CA LYS A 74 1.23 16.64 -4.03
C LYS A 74 2.59 17.11 -4.53
N THR A 75 3.20 16.35 -5.43
CA THR A 75 4.54 16.65 -5.97
C THR A 75 4.56 17.95 -6.79
N SER A 76 3.47 18.29 -7.44
CA SER A 76 3.30 19.56 -8.19
C SER A 76 3.17 20.79 -7.31
N GLU A 77 2.92 20.61 -6.01
CA GLU A 77 2.77 21.73 -5.08
C GLU A 77 4.14 22.09 -4.47
N ALA A 78 4.52 23.38 -4.54
CA ALA A 78 5.76 23.88 -3.95
C ALA A 78 5.76 23.86 -2.40
N LYS A 79 4.66 23.46 -1.77
CA LYS A 79 4.48 23.40 -0.32
C LYS A 79 5.12 22.14 0.28
N LYS A 80 5.68 22.27 1.47
CA LYS A 80 6.30 21.15 2.23
C LYS A 80 5.46 20.77 3.45
N PRO A 81 5.48 19.51 3.91
CA PRO A 81 6.11 18.36 3.24
C PRO A 81 5.34 17.93 1.99
N ASN A 82 6.03 17.49 0.95
CA ASN A 82 5.41 16.93 -0.23
C ASN A 82 5.85 15.47 -0.45
N ILE A 83 5.19 14.78 -1.38
CA ILE A 83 5.45 13.36 -1.66
C ILE A 83 6.91 13.12 -2.06
N LYS A 84 7.52 14.02 -2.84
CA LYS A 84 8.92 13.91 -3.23
C LYS A 84 9.85 13.91 -2.01
N ASP A 85 9.61 14.81 -1.06
CA ASP A 85 10.43 14.88 0.17
C ASP A 85 10.34 13.57 0.97
N LEU A 86 9.14 12.97 1.10
CA LEU A 86 8.97 11.71 1.82
C LEU A 86 9.69 10.54 1.14
N ILE A 87 9.64 10.47 -0.19
CA ILE A 87 10.30 9.42 -0.97
C ILE A 87 11.83 9.56 -0.86
N THR A 88 12.36 10.76 -1.13
CA THR A 88 13.82 11.00 -1.13
C THR A 88 14.45 10.85 0.26
N GLN A 89 13.70 11.17 1.32
CA GLN A 89 14.14 11.02 2.71
C GLN A 89 13.84 9.62 3.29
N ARG A 90 13.34 8.68 2.49
CA ARG A 90 12.96 7.32 2.91
C ARG A 90 12.03 7.29 4.13
N LYS A 91 11.10 8.25 4.20
CA LYS A 91 10.11 8.34 5.28
C LYS A 91 8.91 7.44 5.08
N ILE A 92 8.79 6.80 3.92
CA ILE A 92 7.74 5.85 3.55
C ILE A 92 8.36 4.56 3.04
N ALA A 93 7.71 3.44 3.32
CA ALA A 93 8.15 2.11 2.92
C ALA A 93 7.29 1.50 1.80
N GLY A 94 6.14 2.10 1.51
CA GLY A 94 5.26 1.67 0.42
C GLY A 94 4.27 2.76 0.02
N ILE A 95 3.80 2.70 -1.22
CA ILE A 95 2.88 3.66 -1.81
C ILE A 95 1.67 2.93 -2.39
N ILE A 96 0.47 3.35 -2.01
CA ILE A 96 -0.77 2.98 -2.67
C ILE A 96 -1.31 4.25 -3.36
N ASN A 97 -1.19 4.30 -4.68
CA ASN A 97 -1.63 5.42 -5.50
C ASN A 97 -2.67 4.95 -6.52
N ILE A 98 -3.95 5.06 -6.18
CA ILE A 98 -5.07 4.68 -7.04
C ILE A 98 -5.63 5.94 -7.68
N PRO A 99 -5.37 6.16 -8.98
CA PRO A 99 -5.82 7.36 -9.67
C PRO A 99 -7.33 7.34 -9.90
N SER A 100 -7.94 8.53 -9.98
CA SER A 100 -9.28 8.68 -10.55
C SER A 100 -9.22 8.46 -12.07
N SER A 101 -10.31 8.01 -12.66
CA SER A 101 -10.45 7.84 -14.12
C SER A 101 -10.48 9.16 -14.90
N SER A 102 -10.41 10.31 -14.22
CA SER A 102 -10.42 11.63 -14.85
C SER A 102 -9.11 11.96 -15.55
N THR A 103 -9.23 12.32 -16.80
CA THR A 103 -8.14 12.75 -17.70
C THR A 103 -7.69 14.20 -17.37
N GLY A 104 -6.39 14.47 -17.47
CA GLY A 104 -5.85 15.85 -17.39
C GLY A 104 -4.65 15.98 -16.44
N LEU A 105 -4.51 17.15 -15.80
CA LEU A 105 -3.37 17.53 -14.94
C LEU A 105 -3.04 16.55 -13.82
N GLN A 106 -3.98 15.71 -13.39
CA GLN A 106 -3.75 14.63 -12.42
C GLN A 106 -2.83 13.50 -12.95
N GLN A 107 -2.64 13.39 -14.27
CA GLN A 107 -1.69 12.43 -14.86
C GLN A 107 -0.25 12.78 -14.53
N THR A 108 0.08 14.07 -14.36
CA THR A 108 1.44 14.54 -14.07
C THR A 108 1.90 14.12 -12.69
N ASP A 109 1.07 14.29 -11.65
CA ASP A 109 1.42 13.88 -10.29
C ASP A 109 1.53 12.36 -10.16
N GLY A 110 0.59 11.62 -10.75
CA GLY A 110 0.65 10.16 -10.78
C GLY A 110 1.89 9.62 -11.52
N PHE A 111 2.30 10.28 -12.59
CA PHE A 111 3.53 9.94 -13.31
C PHE A 111 4.78 10.20 -12.45
N LEU A 112 4.86 11.38 -11.81
CA LEU A 112 5.97 11.75 -10.95
C LEU A 112 6.09 10.81 -9.74
N ILE A 113 4.98 10.44 -9.11
CA ILE A 113 4.97 9.47 -8.00
C ILE A 113 5.52 8.12 -8.47
N ARG A 114 5.05 7.61 -9.63
CA ARG A 114 5.55 6.34 -10.19
C ARG A 114 7.03 6.38 -10.49
N ARG A 115 7.49 7.46 -11.12
CA ARG A 115 8.92 7.63 -11.44
C ARG A 115 9.77 7.65 -10.18
N LEU A 116 9.40 8.45 -9.19
CA LEU A 116 10.11 8.54 -7.92
C LEU A 116 10.11 7.21 -7.15
N ALA A 117 8.98 6.50 -7.16
CA ALA A 117 8.90 5.19 -6.50
C ALA A 117 9.89 4.19 -7.12
N ILE A 118 9.98 4.14 -8.45
CA ILE A 118 10.92 3.27 -9.17
C ILE A 118 12.37 3.68 -8.88
N ASP A 119 12.69 4.97 -9.01
CA ASP A 119 14.05 5.49 -8.81
C ASP A 119 14.57 5.24 -7.37
N HIS A 120 13.66 5.16 -6.39
CA HIS A 120 13.98 4.92 -4.98
C HIS A 120 13.67 3.50 -4.49
N HIS A 121 13.27 2.58 -5.37
CA HIS A 121 12.94 1.18 -5.05
C HIS A 121 11.86 1.06 -3.96
N ILE A 122 10.84 1.92 -4.00
CA ILE A 122 9.70 1.86 -3.08
C ILE A 122 8.56 1.10 -3.75
N PRO A 123 8.01 0.04 -3.12
CA PRO A 123 6.84 -0.67 -3.64
C PRO A 123 5.68 0.26 -3.94
N LEU A 124 5.16 0.19 -5.16
CA LEU A 124 4.06 1.03 -5.63
C LEU A 124 2.90 0.20 -6.14
N ILE A 125 1.74 0.40 -5.57
CA ILE A 125 0.49 -0.25 -5.93
C ILE A 125 -0.45 0.78 -6.56
N THR A 126 -0.91 0.52 -7.80
CA THR A 126 -1.78 1.45 -8.56
C THR A 126 -3.15 0.87 -8.90
N ASN A 127 -3.38 -0.41 -8.63
CA ASN A 127 -4.64 -1.11 -8.86
C ASN A 127 -5.39 -1.33 -7.55
N ALA A 128 -6.69 -1.06 -7.53
CA ALA A 128 -7.49 -1.13 -6.30
C ALA A 128 -7.70 -2.56 -5.77
N GLN A 129 -7.80 -3.56 -6.66
CA GLN A 129 -7.93 -4.97 -6.25
C GLN A 129 -6.62 -5.46 -5.62
N ILE A 130 -5.49 -5.15 -6.25
CA ILE A 130 -4.17 -5.48 -5.70
C ILE A 130 -3.93 -4.74 -4.38
N ALA A 131 -4.32 -3.47 -4.27
CA ALA A 131 -4.23 -2.71 -3.03
C ALA A 131 -5.03 -3.38 -1.90
N GLN A 132 -6.24 -3.87 -2.19
CA GLN A 132 -7.04 -4.58 -1.20
C GLN A 132 -6.33 -5.84 -0.69
N ILE A 133 -5.80 -6.69 -1.58
CA ILE A 133 -5.10 -7.92 -1.17
C ILE A 133 -3.84 -7.57 -0.38
N ILE A 134 -3.05 -6.58 -0.81
CA ILE A 134 -1.85 -6.15 -0.09
C ILE A 134 -2.19 -5.62 1.30
N LEU A 135 -3.22 -4.79 1.44
CA LEU A 135 -3.66 -4.31 2.74
C LEU A 135 -4.09 -5.48 3.66
N GLN A 136 -4.77 -6.49 3.12
CA GLN A 136 -5.10 -7.71 3.86
C GLN A 136 -3.83 -8.45 4.33
N CYS A 137 -2.85 -8.61 3.46
CA CYS A 137 -1.56 -9.22 3.80
C CYS A 137 -0.85 -8.45 4.92
N LEU A 138 -0.78 -7.12 4.83
CA LEU A 138 -0.14 -6.27 5.83
C LEU A 138 -0.86 -6.34 7.18
N VAL A 139 -2.18 -6.44 7.18
CA VAL A 139 -2.97 -6.58 8.41
C VAL A 139 -2.77 -7.94 9.06
N SER A 140 -2.76 -9.02 8.29
CA SER A 140 -2.83 -10.38 8.83
C SER A 140 -1.49 -11.10 8.90
N LEU A 141 -0.56 -10.81 8.00
CA LEU A 141 0.67 -11.59 7.81
C LEU A 141 1.97 -10.81 8.03
N TRP A 142 1.92 -9.47 8.05
CA TRP A 142 3.14 -8.67 8.20
C TRP A 142 3.90 -8.99 9.49
N GLY A 143 5.20 -9.30 9.36
CA GLY A 143 6.06 -9.67 10.48
C GLY A 143 5.87 -11.10 11.01
N LYS A 144 5.01 -11.90 10.40
CA LYS A 144 4.88 -13.32 10.74
C LYS A 144 5.85 -14.19 9.95
N GLU A 145 6.34 -15.23 10.57
CA GLU A 145 7.01 -16.32 9.86
C GLU A 145 5.98 -17.06 9.01
N LEU A 146 6.29 -17.22 7.72
CA LEU A 146 5.45 -17.97 6.79
C LEU A 146 6.02 -19.36 6.63
N SER A 147 5.17 -20.38 6.75
CA SER A 147 5.56 -21.75 6.49
C SER A 147 5.90 -21.96 5.02
N VAL A 148 7.02 -22.62 4.75
CA VAL A 148 7.35 -23.07 3.39
C VAL A 148 7.03 -24.56 3.34
N GLU A 149 5.99 -24.93 2.60
CA GLU A 149 5.60 -26.32 2.40
C GLU A 149 6.00 -26.80 1.00
N SER A 150 6.49 -28.04 0.92
CA SER A 150 6.75 -28.67 -0.37
C SER A 150 5.45 -29.20 -0.99
N TRP A 151 5.41 -29.30 -2.32
CA TRP A 151 4.27 -29.91 -3.01
C TRP A 151 4.00 -31.34 -2.49
N GLN A 152 5.05 -32.13 -2.22
CA GLN A 152 4.93 -33.48 -1.72
C GLN A 152 4.24 -33.55 -0.35
N SER A 153 4.51 -32.59 0.55
CA SER A 153 3.88 -32.55 1.88
C SER A 153 2.38 -32.26 1.82
N LEU A 154 1.94 -31.51 0.80
CA LEU A 154 0.52 -31.17 0.61
C LEU A 154 -0.28 -32.29 -0.04
N VAL A 155 0.27 -32.97 -1.02
CA VAL A 155 -0.39 -34.11 -1.68
C VAL A 155 -0.49 -35.31 -0.73
N GLY A 156 0.47 -35.52 0.17
CA GLY A 156 0.45 -36.59 1.16
C GLY A 156 -0.56 -36.39 2.31
N LYS A 157 -1.07 -35.19 2.53
CA LYS A 157 -2.11 -34.93 3.55
C LYS A 157 -3.55 -35.28 3.08
N ASN A 158 -3.74 -35.55 1.78
CA ASN A 158 -5.06 -35.84 1.18
C ASN A 158 -5.28 -37.32 0.82
N ASN A 159 -4.47 -38.23 1.34
CA ASN A 159 -4.63 -39.68 1.22
C ASN A 159 -4.92 -40.33 2.56
#